data_71d1ce79f7b6898f5c7cdbc6d58b7e44
#
_entry.id   71d1ce79f7b6898f5c7cdbc6d58b7e44
#
_cell.length_a   1.000
_cell.length_b   1.000
_cell.length_c   1.000
_cell.angle_alpha   90.00
_cell.angle_beta   90.00
_cell.angle_gamma   90.00
#
_symmetry.space_group_name_H-M   'P 1'
#
loop_
_entity.id
_entity.type
_entity.pdbx_description
1 polymer ?
#
loop_
_entity_poly.entity_id
_entity_poly.type
_entity_poly.pdbx_seq_one_letter_code
_entity_poly.pdbx_strand_id
1 'polypeptide(L)'
;MPLIETLEQLVKPPIEAEGCRLYELSLVVERGDKFLRILLEKPGTRIDMDLIVRLTRAISSLLDAHPLISEHYILDISSAGIDYPIRMEHLHDYLHTIVQIYCDPQQQGKPGTIGELLAISDSEIQLSVKTKKGRIEQAIARKEITRIEVARES
;
A
#
# COMPACT_ATOMS: atom_id res chain seq x y z
N MET A 1 11.59 -2.69 -24.70
CA MET A 1 11.00 -2.86 -23.35
C MET A 1 9.71 -2.05 -23.26
N PRO A 2 8.64 -2.64 -22.76
CA PRO A 2 7.38 -1.89 -22.62
C PRO A 2 7.55 -0.63 -21.78
N LEU A 3 6.80 0.40 -22.11
CA LEU A 3 6.89 1.70 -21.43
C LEU A 3 6.71 1.60 -19.91
N ILE A 4 5.73 0.81 -19.47
CA ILE A 4 5.47 0.65 -18.02
C ILE A 4 6.68 0.07 -17.31
N GLU A 5 7.30 -0.96 -17.84
CA GLU A 5 8.50 -1.56 -17.23
C GLU A 5 9.67 -0.58 -17.18
N THR A 6 9.85 0.21 -18.24
CA THR A 6 10.91 1.22 -18.28
C THR A 6 10.68 2.29 -17.23
N LEU A 7 9.44 2.76 -17.08
CA LEU A 7 9.06 3.73 -16.04
C LEU A 7 9.26 3.15 -14.64
N GLU A 8 8.88 1.90 -14.42
CA GLU A 8 9.09 1.25 -13.12
C GLU A 8 10.57 1.20 -12.76
N GLN A 9 11.43 0.83 -13.69
CA GLN A 9 12.87 0.77 -13.44
C GLN A 9 13.45 2.15 -13.15
N LEU A 10 12.90 3.18 -13.77
CA LEU A 10 13.37 4.56 -13.57
C LEU A 10 12.98 5.09 -12.20
N VAL A 11 11.76 4.81 -11.73
CA VAL A 11 11.26 5.39 -10.49
C VAL A 11 11.59 4.56 -9.24
N LYS A 12 11.91 3.27 -9.38
CA LYS A 12 12.23 2.41 -8.23
C LYS A 12 13.37 2.92 -7.36
N PRO A 13 14.53 3.34 -7.89
CA PRO A 13 15.63 3.79 -7.02
C PRO A 13 15.26 4.91 -6.05
N PRO A 14 14.64 6.02 -6.46
CA PRO A 14 14.26 7.05 -5.50
C PRO A 14 13.21 6.59 -4.50
N ILE A 15 12.29 5.70 -4.91
CA ILE A 15 11.28 5.15 -4.02
C ILE A 15 11.94 4.29 -2.94
N GLU A 16 12.84 3.40 -3.33
CA GLU A 16 13.52 2.52 -2.40
C GLU A 16 14.49 3.26 -1.48
N ALA A 17 15.07 4.36 -1.96
CA ALA A 17 15.94 5.21 -1.16
C ALA A 17 15.20 5.83 0.04
N GLU A 18 13.89 6.00 -0.05
CA GLU A 18 13.06 6.51 1.05
C GLU A 18 12.48 5.40 1.94
N GLY A 19 12.91 4.18 1.73
CA GLY A 19 12.42 3.05 2.51
C GLY A 19 11.06 2.55 2.07
N CYS A 20 10.62 2.96 0.89
CA CYS A 20 9.34 2.59 0.33
C CYS A 20 9.50 1.53 -0.76
N ARG A 21 8.38 0.99 -1.19
CA ARG A 21 8.34 0.01 -2.24
C ARG A 21 7.26 0.41 -3.24
N LEU A 22 7.53 0.17 -4.53
CA LEU A 22 6.53 0.42 -5.56
C LEU A 22 5.46 -0.66 -5.50
N TYR A 23 4.22 -0.25 -5.21
CA TYR A 23 3.08 -1.15 -5.19
C TYR A 23 2.52 -1.34 -6.60
N GLU A 24 2.29 -0.25 -7.30
CA GLU A 24 1.74 -0.28 -8.65
C GLU A 24 2.08 1.00 -9.40
N LEU A 25 2.33 0.89 -10.69
CA LEU A 25 2.51 2.03 -11.58
C LEU A 25 1.61 1.83 -12.78
N SER A 26 0.82 2.85 -13.13
CA SER A 26 -0.10 2.76 -14.25
C SER A 26 -0.26 4.10 -14.95
N LEU A 27 -0.61 4.04 -16.24
CA LEU A 27 -1.01 5.20 -17.02
C LEU A 27 -2.51 5.09 -17.23
N VAL A 28 -3.26 6.05 -16.72
CA VAL A 28 -4.72 6.04 -16.82
C VAL A 28 -5.23 7.36 -17.36
N VAL A 29 -6.37 7.33 -18.03
CA VAL A 29 -7.03 8.53 -18.53
C VAL A 29 -8.33 8.69 -17.77
N GLU A 30 -8.49 9.83 -17.12
CA GLU A 30 -9.72 10.15 -16.38
C GLU A 30 -10.12 11.58 -16.73
N ARG A 31 -11.38 11.77 -17.09
CA ARG A 31 -11.93 13.08 -17.43
C ARG A 31 -11.11 13.84 -18.48
N GLY A 32 -10.55 13.10 -19.44
CA GLY A 32 -9.75 13.69 -20.51
C GLY A 32 -8.29 13.97 -20.16
N ASP A 33 -7.89 13.77 -18.91
CA ASP A 33 -6.52 13.95 -18.48
C ASP A 33 -5.79 12.63 -18.35
N LYS A 34 -4.51 12.62 -18.70
CA LYS A 34 -3.65 11.44 -18.57
C LYS A 34 -2.87 11.53 -17.28
N PHE A 35 -2.95 10.47 -16.48
CA PHE A 35 -2.25 10.38 -15.19
C PHE A 35 -1.20 9.29 -15.21
N LEU A 36 -0.02 9.63 -14.73
CA LEU A 36 0.96 8.60 -14.32
C LEU A 36 0.73 8.39 -12.83
N ARG A 37 0.11 7.26 -12.50
CA ARG A 37 -0.29 6.96 -11.13
C ARG A 37 0.68 5.98 -10.51
N ILE A 38 1.28 6.38 -9.40
CA ILE A 38 2.28 5.58 -8.68
C ILE A 38 1.76 5.35 -7.28
N LEU A 39 1.57 4.08 -6.92
CA LEU A 39 1.14 3.69 -5.59
C LEU A 39 2.31 3.12 -4.83
N LEU A 40 2.54 3.63 -3.62
CA LEU A 40 3.67 3.25 -2.77
C LEU A 40 3.18 2.51 -1.54
N GLU A 41 4.04 1.63 -1.03
CA GLU A 41 3.84 1.09 0.30
C GLU A 41 5.13 1.23 1.09
N LYS A 42 5.01 1.44 2.39
CA LYS A 42 6.16 1.51 3.29
C LYS A 42 5.95 0.44 4.34
N PRO A 43 6.76 -0.63 4.31
CA PRO A 43 6.54 -1.76 5.19
C PRO A 43 6.45 -1.36 6.66
N GLY A 44 5.41 -1.82 7.35
CA GLY A 44 5.24 -1.62 8.77
C GLY A 44 4.78 -0.26 9.23
N THR A 45 4.53 0.69 8.33
CA THR A 45 4.15 2.04 8.73
C THR A 45 3.33 2.75 7.65
N ARG A 46 2.85 3.93 8.00
CA ARG A 46 2.14 4.80 7.07
C ARG A 46 3.13 5.72 6.37
N ILE A 47 2.76 6.13 5.18
CA ILE A 47 3.51 7.12 4.41
C ILE A 47 2.93 8.50 4.71
N ASP A 48 3.76 9.44 5.18
CA ASP A 48 3.30 10.80 5.47
C ASP A 48 3.36 11.69 4.22
N MET A 49 2.72 12.85 4.31
CA MET A 49 2.66 13.78 3.18
C MET A 49 4.02 14.37 2.81
N ASP A 50 4.90 14.56 3.80
CA ASP A 50 6.24 15.12 3.51
C ASP A 50 7.02 14.17 2.61
N LEU A 51 6.91 12.88 2.84
CA LEU A 51 7.57 11.88 2.01
C LEU A 51 6.99 11.88 0.60
N ILE A 52 5.66 11.98 0.48
CA ILE A 52 5.00 12.05 -0.82
C ILE A 52 5.47 13.28 -1.60
N VAL A 53 5.57 14.43 -0.94
CA VAL A 53 6.04 15.67 -1.58
C VAL A 53 7.48 15.53 -2.05
N ARG A 54 8.36 14.98 -1.21
CA ARG A 54 9.77 14.77 -1.59
C ARG A 54 9.89 13.85 -2.80
N LEU A 55 9.16 12.74 -2.80
CA LEU A 55 9.19 11.80 -3.91
C LEU A 55 8.57 12.38 -5.17
N THR A 56 7.50 13.15 -5.04
CA THR A 56 6.89 13.79 -6.20
C THR A 56 7.89 14.70 -6.90
N ARG A 57 8.64 15.50 -6.14
CA ARG A 57 9.66 16.38 -6.69
C ARG A 57 10.81 15.61 -7.34
N ALA A 58 11.30 14.58 -6.64
CA ALA A 58 12.42 13.77 -7.14
C ALA A 58 12.04 13.04 -8.41
N ILE A 59 10.88 12.41 -8.44
CA ILE A 59 10.41 11.64 -9.60
C ILE A 59 10.07 12.58 -10.75
N SER A 60 9.46 13.73 -10.47
CA SER A 60 9.16 14.72 -11.50
C SER A 60 10.42 15.20 -12.21
N SER A 61 11.48 15.51 -11.44
CA SER A 61 12.76 15.91 -12.02
C SER A 61 13.39 14.80 -12.86
N LEU A 62 13.28 13.56 -12.36
CA LEU A 62 13.84 12.41 -13.05
C LEU A 62 13.12 12.15 -14.38
N LEU A 63 11.80 12.28 -14.39
CA LEU A 63 10.99 12.09 -15.60
C LEU A 63 11.22 13.22 -16.61
N ASP A 64 11.45 14.44 -16.14
CA ASP A 64 11.79 15.56 -17.01
C ASP A 64 13.15 15.35 -17.70
N ALA A 65 14.09 14.73 -16.99
CA ALA A 65 15.41 14.42 -17.55
C ALA A 65 15.37 13.23 -18.51
N HIS A 66 14.37 12.36 -18.39
CA HIS A 66 14.22 11.17 -19.22
C HIS A 66 12.78 11.12 -19.77
N PRO A 67 12.48 11.94 -20.80
CA PRO A 67 11.09 12.07 -21.28
C PRO A 67 10.63 10.82 -22.04
N LEU A 68 10.09 9.86 -21.31
CA LEU A 68 9.56 8.61 -21.87
C LEU A 68 8.11 8.73 -22.32
N ILE A 69 7.37 9.68 -21.75
CA ILE A 69 5.98 9.92 -22.11
C ILE A 69 5.94 11.19 -22.96
N SER A 70 5.50 11.04 -24.22
CA SER A 70 5.52 12.15 -25.18
C SER A 70 4.38 13.13 -24.99
N GLU A 71 3.32 12.72 -24.30
CA GLU A 71 2.14 13.54 -24.09
C GLU A 71 2.18 14.21 -22.74
N HIS A 72 1.40 15.28 -22.58
CA HIS A 72 1.23 15.89 -21.26
C HIS A 72 0.54 14.90 -20.33
N TYR A 73 1.01 14.83 -19.10
CA TYR A 73 0.43 13.96 -18.08
C TYR A 73 0.56 14.61 -16.70
N ILE A 74 -0.25 14.11 -15.77
CA ILE A 74 -0.24 14.56 -14.38
C ILE A 74 0.37 13.43 -13.55
N LEU A 75 1.37 13.77 -12.73
CA LEU A 75 1.99 12.81 -11.83
C LEU A 75 1.18 12.72 -10.54
N ASP A 76 0.71 11.52 -10.22
CA ASP A 76 -0.11 11.27 -9.04
C ASP A 76 0.53 10.16 -8.21
N ILE A 77 1.14 10.54 -7.08
CA ILE A 77 1.78 9.60 -6.16
C ILE A 77 0.95 9.48 -4.90
N SER A 78 0.56 8.25 -4.56
CA SER A 78 -0.31 7.96 -3.42
C SER A 78 0.21 6.77 -2.64
N SER A 79 -0.23 6.61 -1.39
CA SER A 79 0.14 5.47 -0.59
C SER A 79 -0.85 4.33 -0.75
N ALA A 80 -0.31 3.11 -0.83
CA ALA A 80 -1.11 1.90 -0.69
C ALA A 80 -1.30 1.62 0.81
N GLY A 81 -2.18 0.69 1.16
CA GLY A 81 -2.40 0.28 2.54
C GLY A 81 -3.56 0.98 3.22
N ILE A 82 -3.72 2.28 3.02
CA ILE A 82 -4.85 3.03 3.55
C ILE A 82 -6.02 2.95 2.58
N ASP A 83 -5.74 3.23 1.30
CA ASP A 83 -6.76 3.24 0.25
C ASP A 83 -6.75 1.98 -0.60
N TYR A 84 -5.71 1.16 -0.47
CA TYR A 84 -5.51 -0.05 -1.26
C TYR A 84 -5.15 -1.21 -0.35
N PRO A 85 -5.56 -2.44 -0.70
CA PRO A 85 -5.26 -3.59 0.16
C PRO A 85 -3.78 -3.94 0.16
N ILE A 86 -3.33 -4.45 1.30
CA ILE A 86 -1.98 -5.01 1.43
C ILE A 86 -1.98 -6.36 0.70
N ARG A 87 -0.99 -6.59 -0.13
CA ARG A 87 -0.82 -7.88 -0.80
C ARG A 87 -0.35 -8.92 0.19
N MET A 88 -0.89 -10.13 0.10
CA MET A 88 -0.57 -11.20 1.05
C MET A 88 0.92 -11.57 1.02
N GLU A 89 1.57 -11.49 -0.13
CA GLU A 89 3.00 -11.77 -0.24
C GLU A 89 3.87 -10.75 0.49
N HIS A 90 3.32 -9.57 0.83
CA HIS A 90 4.04 -8.53 1.57
C HIS A 90 3.62 -8.44 3.03
N LEU A 91 2.72 -9.32 3.47
CA LEU A 91 2.11 -9.19 4.79
C LEU A 91 3.11 -9.25 5.93
N HIS A 92 4.17 -10.06 5.80
CA HIS A 92 5.18 -10.19 6.86
C HIS A 92 5.94 -8.88 7.13
N ASP A 93 5.93 -7.95 6.17
CA ASP A 93 6.55 -6.62 6.38
C ASP A 93 5.71 -5.73 7.30
N TYR A 94 4.49 -6.16 7.61
CA TYR A 94 3.56 -5.40 8.45
C TYR A 94 3.40 -6.00 9.85
N LEU A 95 4.31 -6.90 10.25
CA LEU A 95 4.33 -7.42 11.63
C LEU A 95 4.45 -6.25 12.62
N HIS A 96 3.65 -6.34 13.69
CA HIS A 96 3.57 -5.30 14.74
C HIS A 96 2.94 -3.98 14.29
N THR A 97 2.31 -3.98 13.13
CA THR A 97 1.51 -2.87 12.63
C THR A 97 0.04 -3.15 12.93
N ILE A 98 -0.71 -2.11 13.24
CA ILE A 98 -2.16 -2.26 13.45
C ILE A 98 -2.83 -2.32 12.08
N VAL A 99 -3.52 -3.43 11.83
CA VAL A 99 -4.17 -3.69 10.54
C VAL A 99 -5.66 -3.92 10.75
N GLN A 100 -6.41 -3.73 9.67
CA GLN A 100 -7.84 -4.04 9.64
C GLN A 100 -8.06 -5.17 8.64
N ILE A 101 -8.70 -6.25 9.11
CA ILE A 101 -8.89 -7.47 8.33
C ILE A 101 -10.38 -7.68 8.06
N TYR A 102 -10.70 -7.90 6.79
CA TYR A 102 -12.06 -8.21 6.33
C TYR A 102 -12.09 -9.67 5.88
N CYS A 103 -13.04 -10.45 6.38
CA CYS A 103 -13.06 -11.90 6.14
C CYS A 103 -14.21 -12.37 5.26
N ASP A 104 -15.38 -11.80 5.40
CA ASP A 104 -16.58 -12.36 4.77
C ASP A 104 -17.31 -11.29 3.98
N PRO A 105 -17.72 -11.60 2.72
CA PRO A 105 -18.57 -10.69 1.95
C PRO A 105 -19.85 -10.31 2.69
N GLN A 106 -20.34 -11.18 3.59
CA GLN A 106 -21.52 -10.89 4.39
C GLN A 106 -21.27 -9.84 5.47
N GLN A 107 -20.00 -9.51 5.72
CA GLN A 107 -19.63 -8.45 6.65
C GLN A 107 -19.52 -7.08 5.98
N GLN A 108 -19.97 -6.96 4.75
CA GLN A 108 -19.99 -5.68 4.07
C GLN A 108 -20.73 -4.62 4.90
N GLY A 109 -20.10 -3.46 5.01
CA GLY A 109 -20.66 -2.38 5.83
C GLY A 109 -20.33 -2.47 7.30
N LYS A 110 -19.70 -3.55 7.75
CA LYS A 110 -19.21 -3.67 9.13
C LYS A 110 -17.70 -3.44 9.14
N PRO A 111 -17.17 -2.76 10.17
CA PRO A 111 -15.73 -2.67 10.32
C PRO A 111 -15.16 -4.08 10.53
N GLY A 112 -14.08 -4.40 9.87
CA GLY A 112 -13.41 -5.67 10.06
C GLY A 112 -12.68 -5.72 11.41
N THR A 113 -12.02 -6.83 11.69
CA THR A 113 -11.25 -6.97 12.92
C THR A 113 -10.02 -6.06 12.84
N ILE A 114 -9.82 -5.24 13.86
CA ILE A 114 -8.69 -4.35 13.97
C ILE A 114 -7.78 -4.85 15.08
N GLY A 115 -6.49 -5.02 14.78
CA GLY A 115 -5.54 -5.48 15.78
C GLY A 115 -4.11 -5.37 15.30
N GLU A 116 -3.19 -5.57 16.24
CA GLU A 116 -1.77 -5.61 15.92
C GLU A 116 -1.42 -6.98 15.34
N LEU A 117 -0.76 -6.99 14.19
CA LEU A 117 -0.35 -8.22 13.53
C LEU A 117 0.83 -8.83 14.29
N LEU A 118 0.62 -9.99 14.91
CA LEU A 118 1.61 -10.65 15.75
C LEU A 118 2.41 -11.72 15.04
N ALA A 119 1.73 -12.54 14.22
CA ALA A 119 2.37 -13.67 13.57
C ALA A 119 1.61 -14.07 12.32
N ILE A 120 2.32 -14.63 11.38
CA ILE A 120 1.79 -15.10 10.10
C ILE A 120 2.28 -16.50 9.86
N SER A 121 1.36 -17.44 9.57
CA SER A 121 1.71 -18.78 9.14
C SER A 121 1.09 -19.05 7.77
N ASP A 122 1.33 -20.22 7.23
CA ASP A 122 0.74 -20.61 5.92
C ASP A 122 -0.78 -20.71 5.99
N SER A 123 -1.33 -20.98 7.17
CA SER A 123 -2.75 -21.25 7.35
C SER A 123 -3.52 -20.13 8.06
N GLU A 124 -2.85 -19.35 8.90
CA GLU A 124 -3.56 -18.34 9.69
C GLU A 124 -2.70 -17.15 10.05
N ILE A 125 -3.38 -16.10 10.51
CA ILE A 125 -2.76 -14.86 10.99
C ILE A 125 -3.20 -14.67 12.43
N GLN A 126 -2.27 -14.26 13.30
CA GLN A 126 -2.57 -13.96 14.69
C GLN A 126 -2.52 -12.46 14.95
N LEU A 127 -3.56 -11.96 15.62
CA LEU A 127 -3.70 -10.56 15.95
C LEU A 127 -3.80 -10.38 17.47
N SER A 128 -3.32 -9.23 17.97
CA SER A 128 -3.60 -8.77 19.31
C SER A 128 -4.74 -7.77 19.20
N VAL A 129 -5.91 -8.14 19.70
CA VAL A 129 -7.13 -7.33 19.59
C VAL A 129 -7.44 -6.69 20.94
N LYS A 130 -7.68 -5.39 20.94
CA LYS A 130 -8.02 -4.65 22.17
C LYS A 130 -9.50 -4.85 22.48
N THR A 131 -9.79 -5.28 23.71
CA THR A 131 -11.16 -5.46 24.19
C THR A 131 -11.37 -4.65 25.45
N LYS A 132 -12.61 -4.60 25.93
CA LYS A 132 -12.94 -3.90 27.20
C LYS A 132 -12.23 -4.51 28.41
N LYS A 133 -11.84 -5.79 28.31
CA LYS A 133 -11.16 -6.51 29.41
C LYS A 133 -9.65 -6.61 29.21
N GLY A 134 -9.10 -5.90 28.22
CA GLY A 134 -7.68 -5.96 27.88
C GLY A 134 -7.48 -6.51 26.49
N ARG A 135 -6.26 -6.97 26.20
CA ARG A 135 -5.92 -7.51 24.88
C ARG A 135 -6.09 -9.02 24.87
N ILE A 136 -6.58 -9.52 23.76
CA ILE A 136 -6.66 -10.96 23.51
C ILE A 136 -6.00 -11.28 22.19
N GLU A 137 -5.50 -12.50 22.06
CA GLU A 137 -4.97 -12.97 20.78
C GLU A 137 -6.09 -13.67 20.02
N GLN A 138 -6.18 -13.37 18.71
CA GLN A 138 -7.19 -13.95 17.85
C GLN A 138 -6.51 -14.48 16.60
N ALA A 139 -6.80 -15.73 16.25
CA ALA A 139 -6.32 -16.33 15.01
C ALA A 139 -7.40 -16.24 13.93
N ILE A 140 -7.00 -15.89 12.73
CA ILE A 140 -7.90 -15.78 11.58
C ILE A 140 -7.33 -16.64 10.45
N ALA A 141 -8.13 -17.53 9.90
CA ALA A 141 -7.70 -18.37 8.79
C ALA A 141 -7.45 -17.52 7.54
N ARG A 142 -6.28 -17.69 6.93
CA ARG A 142 -5.91 -16.89 5.76
C ARG A 142 -6.89 -17.05 4.60
N LYS A 143 -7.44 -18.26 4.42
CA LYS A 143 -8.39 -18.54 3.34
C LYS A 143 -9.70 -17.75 3.49
N GLU A 144 -10.01 -17.29 4.69
CA GLU A 144 -11.22 -16.54 4.95
C GLU A 144 -11.04 -15.04 4.75
N ILE A 145 -9.80 -14.59 4.61
CA ILE A 145 -9.49 -13.16 4.51
C ILE A 145 -9.72 -12.68 3.09
N THR A 146 -10.55 -11.66 2.94
CA THR A 146 -10.83 -11.05 1.64
C THR A 146 -10.00 -9.80 1.40
N ARG A 147 -9.61 -9.09 2.48
CA ARG A 147 -8.89 -7.84 2.36
C ARG A 147 -8.19 -7.49 3.67
N ILE A 148 -6.98 -6.94 3.58
CA ILE A 148 -6.23 -6.41 4.72
C ILE A 148 -5.75 -5.01 4.38
N GLU A 149 -5.91 -4.08 5.32
CA GLU A 149 -5.44 -2.71 5.17
C GLU A 149 -4.70 -2.27 6.42
N VAL A 150 -3.83 -1.27 6.31
CA VAL A 150 -3.28 -0.60 7.49
C VAL A 150 -4.43 0.19 8.13
N ALA A 151 -4.63 0.01 9.43
CA ALA A 151 -5.71 0.69 10.12
C ALA A 151 -5.48 2.21 10.15
N ARG A 152 -6.53 2.97 9.88
CA ARG A 152 -6.43 4.45 9.86
C ARG A 152 -6.26 5.03 11.25
N GLU A 153 -6.77 4.34 12.26
CA GLU A 153 -6.64 4.74 13.65
C GLU A 153 -6.03 3.62 14.46
N SER A 154 -5.11 3.97 15.30
CA SER A 154 -4.45 3.02 16.19
C SER A 154 -5.21 2.86 17.50
#